data_956e442143ad38c27aa1ea9a5eae86ea
#
_entry.id   956e442143ad38c27aa1ea9a5eae86ea
#
_cell.length_a   1.000
_cell.length_b   1.000
_cell.length_c   1.000
_cell.angle_alpha   90.00
_cell.angle_beta   90.00
_cell.angle_gamma   90.00
#
_symmetry.space_group_name_H-M   'P 1'
#
loop_
_entity.id
_entity.type
_entity.pdbx_description
1 polymer ?
#
loop_
_entity_poly.entity_id
_entity_poly.type
_entity_poly.pdbx_seq_one_letter_code
_entity_poly.pdbx_strand_id
1 'polypeptide(L)'
;EYNIGSPDNVLLGLNGSWDIHKMVNTYGQLVLDELHSDNLINNPTWWGNKYGYQGGMKIHNLPIQNLVIIGEHNSVRPFTYSHKTSGLNYGHNYNSLAHPYGANFRESLGILNYRFKRLNINSKIVYISGGEEVSDSTSSGKDIFKSYNDRTYQNGYKLSLIHI
;
A
#
# COMPACT_ATOMS: atom_id res chain seq x y z
N GLU A 1 5.24 -2.45 32.31
CA GLU A 1 6.67 -2.74 32.13
C GLU A 1 6.98 -2.69 30.63
N TYR A 2 7.69 -1.64 30.21
CA TYR A 2 8.23 -1.60 28.86
C TYR A 2 9.43 -2.54 28.81
N ASN A 3 9.30 -3.70 28.21
CA ASN A 3 10.41 -4.59 27.91
C ASN A 3 11.27 -3.95 26.80
N ILE A 4 12.29 -3.23 27.19
CA ILE A 4 13.34 -2.79 26.26
C ILE A 4 13.97 -4.05 25.67
N GLY A 5 13.76 -4.29 24.36
CA GLY A 5 14.26 -5.47 23.66
C GLY A 5 13.18 -6.53 23.37
N SER A 6 11.88 -6.22 23.57
CA SER A 6 10.82 -7.10 23.07
C SER A 6 10.87 -7.15 21.53
N PRO A 7 10.54 -8.29 20.91
CA PRO A 7 10.54 -8.43 19.45
C PRO A 7 9.31 -7.79 18.79
N ASP A 8 8.67 -6.82 19.45
CA ASP A 8 7.42 -6.21 18.99
C ASP A 8 7.61 -5.44 17.69
N ASN A 9 6.63 -5.53 16.82
CA ASN A 9 6.56 -4.77 15.59
C ASN A 9 5.80 -3.46 15.83
N VAL A 10 6.33 -2.33 15.37
CA VAL A 10 5.73 -1.00 15.52
C VAL A 10 5.45 -0.39 14.16
N LEU A 11 4.19 -0.10 13.91
CA LEU A 11 3.72 0.60 12.71
C LEU A 11 3.29 2.02 13.09
N LEU A 12 3.77 3.01 12.36
CA LEU A 12 3.33 4.39 12.48
C LEU A 12 2.53 4.78 11.24
N GLY A 13 1.30 5.21 11.44
CA GLY A 13 0.42 5.65 10.37
C GLY A 13 0.05 7.13 10.51
N LEU A 14 0.12 7.87 9.40
CA LEU A 14 -0.38 9.23 9.26
C LEU A 14 -1.41 9.25 8.14
N ASN A 15 -2.55 9.89 8.36
CA ASN A 15 -3.55 10.10 7.33
C ASN A 15 -4.09 11.54 7.38
N GLY A 16 -4.56 12.03 6.25
CA GLY A 16 -5.12 13.35 6.13
C GLY A 16 -6.06 13.47 4.95
N SER A 17 -6.96 14.42 5.03
CA SER A 17 -7.91 14.78 3.99
C SER A 17 -8.10 16.29 3.97
N TRP A 18 -8.19 16.87 2.76
CA TRP A 18 -8.35 18.28 2.57
C TRP A 18 -9.33 18.59 1.43
N ASP A 19 -10.34 19.38 1.74
CA ASP A 19 -11.29 19.92 0.78
C ASP A 19 -10.67 21.17 0.13
N ILE A 20 -10.00 20.99 -1.01
CA ILE A 20 -9.41 22.09 -1.79
C ILE A 20 -10.50 22.99 -2.34
N HIS A 21 -11.64 22.41 -2.68
CA HIS A 21 -12.81 23.10 -3.20
C HIS A 21 -14.07 22.35 -2.78
N LYS A 22 -15.24 23.02 -2.80
CA LYS A 22 -16.56 22.39 -2.48
C LYS A 22 -16.86 21.09 -3.26
N MET A 23 -16.23 20.94 -4.43
CA MET A 23 -16.40 19.78 -5.31
C MET A 23 -15.13 18.91 -5.42
N VAL A 24 -14.04 19.26 -4.73
CA VAL A 24 -12.76 18.56 -4.85
C VAL A 24 -12.20 18.31 -3.45
N ASN A 25 -12.11 17.04 -3.10
CA ASN A 25 -11.45 16.54 -1.90
C ASN A 25 -10.19 15.76 -2.30
N THR A 26 -9.10 15.99 -1.58
CA THR A 26 -7.88 15.19 -1.66
C THR A 26 -7.64 14.48 -0.34
N TYR A 27 -7.05 13.31 -0.40
CA TYR A 27 -6.71 12.54 0.79
C TYR A 27 -5.42 11.76 0.58
N GLY A 28 -4.82 11.38 1.69
CA GLY A 28 -3.61 10.57 1.66
C GLY A 28 -3.34 9.87 2.96
N GLN A 29 -2.54 8.83 2.87
CA GLN A 29 -2.05 8.05 3.99
C GLN A 29 -0.58 7.71 3.78
N LEU A 30 0.18 7.73 4.87
CA LEU A 30 1.55 7.24 4.94
C LEU A 30 1.65 6.23 6.08
N VAL A 31 2.24 5.10 5.81
CA VAL A 31 2.56 4.08 6.81
C VAL A 31 4.06 3.84 6.81
N LEU A 32 4.64 3.83 7.99
CA LEU A 32 6.05 3.61 8.24
C LEU A 32 6.18 2.35 9.12
N ASP A 33 6.89 1.36 8.60
CA ASP A 33 7.18 0.10 9.27
C ASP A 33 8.70 -0.09 9.25
N GLU A 34 9.38 0.16 10.35
CA GLU A 34 10.84 0.20 10.47
C GLU A 34 11.52 1.19 9.50
N LEU A 35 11.85 2.36 9.98
CA LEU A 35 12.62 3.35 9.24
C LEU A 35 14.03 3.49 9.83
N HIS A 36 15.02 3.29 8.97
CA HIS A 36 16.39 3.65 9.24
C HIS A 36 16.73 4.94 8.48
N SER A 37 16.75 6.08 9.19
CA SER A 37 16.94 7.40 8.61
C SER A 37 18.15 7.52 7.68
N ASP A 38 19.27 6.92 8.10
CA ASP A 38 20.52 6.94 7.34
C ASP A 38 20.39 6.18 6.01
N ASN A 39 19.69 5.05 6.01
CA ASN A 39 19.48 4.26 4.80
C ASN A 39 18.40 4.86 3.89
N LEU A 40 17.44 5.59 4.44
CA LEU A 40 16.41 6.24 3.62
C LEU A 40 17.03 7.27 2.65
N ILE A 41 18.06 7.98 3.12
CA ILE A 41 18.74 9.04 2.34
C ILE A 41 19.87 8.44 1.49
N ASN A 42 20.73 7.64 2.09
CA ASN A 42 21.97 7.18 1.46
C ASN A 42 21.80 5.89 0.62
N ASN A 43 20.77 5.09 0.93
CA ASN A 43 20.46 3.85 0.22
C ASN A 43 18.94 3.68 0.06
N PRO A 44 18.27 4.48 -0.78
CA PRO A 44 16.80 4.49 -0.90
C PRO A 44 16.23 3.15 -1.42
N THR A 45 17.04 2.33 -2.07
CA THR A 45 16.65 1.00 -2.58
C THR A 45 16.82 -0.12 -1.57
N TRP A 46 17.39 0.14 -0.41
CA TRP A 46 17.58 -0.87 0.62
C TRP A 46 16.24 -1.48 1.06
N TRP A 47 16.22 -2.81 1.19
CA TRP A 47 15.02 -3.58 1.50
C TRP A 47 14.38 -3.19 2.85
N GLY A 48 15.18 -2.81 3.84
CA GLY A 48 14.70 -2.43 5.18
C GLY A 48 14.04 -1.07 5.26
N ASN A 49 13.99 -0.28 4.17
CA ASN A 49 13.16 0.91 4.09
C ASN A 49 11.71 0.50 3.83
N LYS A 50 10.98 0.17 4.88
CA LYS A 50 9.63 -0.35 4.83
C LYS A 50 8.62 0.78 5.03
N TYR A 51 7.89 1.12 3.99
CA TYR A 51 6.81 2.10 4.04
C TYR A 51 5.80 1.88 2.92
N GLY A 52 4.61 2.40 3.14
CA GLY A 52 3.56 2.48 2.13
C GLY A 52 2.93 3.85 2.11
N TYR A 53 2.44 4.28 0.96
CA TYR A 53 1.67 5.50 0.84
C TYR A 53 0.48 5.34 -0.10
N GLN A 54 -0.55 6.12 0.18
CA GLN A 54 -1.74 6.27 -0.62
C GLN A 54 -1.97 7.76 -0.88
N GLY A 55 -2.40 8.11 -2.07
CA GLY A 55 -2.85 9.44 -2.41
C GLY A 55 -4.04 9.37 -3.35
N GLY A 56 -5.06 10.16 -3.09
CA GLY A 56 -6.26 10.17 -3.90
C GLY A 56 -6.94 11.52 -4.00
N MET A 57 -7.78 11.63 -5.03
CA MET A 57 -8.63 12.79 -5.27
C MET A 57 -10.04 12.34 -5.61
N LYS A 58 -11.01 13.01 -5.03
CA LYS A 58 -12.43 12.79 -5.27
C LYS A 58 -13.07 14.09 -5.78
N ILE A 59 -13.68 14.01 -6.95
CA ILE A 59 -14.34 15.14 -7.63
C ILE A 59 -15.83 14.85 -7.68
N HIS A 60 -16.63 15.83 -7.26
CA HIS A 60 -18.08 15.75 -7.24
C HIS A 60 -18.70 16.76 -8.19
N ASN A 61 -19.73 16.36 -8.93
CA ASN A 61 -20.55 17.25 -9.77
C ASN A 61 -19.76 18.01 -10.84
N LEU A 62 -18.64 17.48 -11.31
CA LEU A 62 -17.85 18.01 -12.41
C LEU A 62 -17.50 16.91 -13.41
N PRO A 63 -17.63 17.16 -14.72
CA PRO A 63 -18.18 18.35 -15.38
C PRO A 63 -19.71 18.44 -15.33
N ILE A 64 -20.40 17.41 -14.85
CA ILE A 64 -21.87 17.32 -14.81
C ILE A 64 -22.35 17.00 -13.39
N GLN A 65 -23.60 17.40 -13.08
CA GLN A 65 -24.23 17.09 -11.79
C GLN A 65 -24.40 15.57 -11.59
N ASN A 66 -24.34 15.13 -10.35
CA ASN A 66 -24.47 13.73 -9.93
C ASN A 66 -23.37 12.79 -10.48
N LEU A 67 -22.27 13.35 -10.96
CA LEU A 67 -21.06 12.62 -11.31
C LEU A 67 -20.07 12.69 -10.14
N VAL A 68 -19.52 11.55 -9.77
CA VAL A 68 -18.39 11.43 -8.84
C VAL A 68 -17.27 10.68 -9.53
N ILE A 69 -16.10 11.28 -9.54
CA ILE A 69 -14.87 10.68 -10.08
C ILE A 69 -13.88 10.56 -8.93
N ILE A 70 -13.28 9.39 -8.78
CA ILE A 70 -12.21 9.15 -7.81
C ILE A 70 -11.01 8.60 -8.58
N GLY A 71 -9.85 9.21 -8.35
CA GLY A 71 -8.55 8.69 -8.76
C GLY A 71 -7.71 8.44 -7.52
N GLU A 72 -7.06 7.28 -7.44
CA GLU A 72 -6.24 6.90 -6.29
C GLU A 72 -5.00 6.15 -6.74
N HIS A 73 -3.91 6.36 -6.03
CA HIS A 73 -2.66 5.63 -6.21
C HIS A 73 -2.16 5.13 -4.87
N ASN A 74 -1.86 3.83 -4.82
CA ASN A 74 -1.32 3.11 -3.68
C ASN A 74 0.06 2.56 -4.04
N SER A 75 1.00 2.65 -3.13
CA SER A 75 2.31 2.03 -3.29
C SER A 75 2.80 1.52 -1.95
N VAL A 76 3.17 0.25 -1.92
CA VAL A 76 3.70 -0.40 -0.71
C VAL A 76 5.02 -1.06 -1.09
N ARG A 77 6.06 -0.74 -0.34
CA ARG A 77 7.40 -1.30 -0.57
C ARG A 77 7.46 -2.78 -0.19
N PRO A 78 8.43 -3.53 -0.75
CA PRO A 78 8.69 -4.90 -0.36
C PRO A 78 8.94 -5.01 1.15
N PHE A 79 8.49 -6.10 1.75
CA PHE A 79 8.65 -6.44 3.17
C PHE A 79 7.94 -5.52 4.16
N THR A 80 7.28 -4.44 3.70
CA THR A 80 6.39 -3.66 4.56
C THR A 80 5.31 -4.59 5.11
N TYR A 81 5.02 -4.47 6.41
CA TYR A 81 4.11 -5.33 7.17
C TYR A 81 4.62 -6.74 7.49
N SER A 82 5.78 -7.15 6.97
CA SER A 82 6.40 -8.43 7.30
C SER A 82 7.40 -8.29 8.45
N HIS A 83 7.58 -9.37 9.23
CA HIS A 83 8.52 -9.41 10.34
C HIS A 83 9.45 -10.63 10.22
N LYS A 84 10.60 -10.60 10.94
CA LYS A 84 11.51 -11.76 11.02
C LYS A 84 10.81 -13.01 11.56
N THR A 85 9.89 -12.80 12.50
CA THR A 85 9.02 -13.85 13.06
C THR A 85 7.64 -13.69 12.42
N SER A 86 7.19 -14.69 11.68
CA SER A 86 5.93 -14.65 10.91
C SER A 86 4.68 -14.35 11.76
N GLY A 87 4.69 -14.66 13.04
CA GLY A 87 3.58 -14.33 13.94
C GLY A 87 3.45 -12.85 14.33
N LEU A 88 4.46 -12.01 14.02
CA LEU A 88 4.50 -10.58 14.35
C LEU A 88 4.27 -9.68 13.13
N ASN A 89 3.86 -10.25 12.00
CA ASN A 89 3.45 -9.49 10.83
C ASN A 89 2.15 -8.70 11.08
N TYR A 90 1.87 -7.72 10.21
CA TYR A 90 0.63 -6.95 10.29
C TYR A 90 -0.53 -7.69 9.60
N GLY A 91 -0.87 -8.84 10.14
CA GLY A 91 -1.92 -9.73 9.66
C GLY A 91 -2.75 -10.34 10.80
N HIS A 92 -3.93 -10.82 10.48
CA HIS A 92 -4.80 -11.54 11.39
C HIS A 92 -5.53 -12.66 10.63
N ASN A 93 -5.57 -13.86 11.19
CA ASN A 93 -6.22 -15.03 10.57
C ASN A 93 -5.81 -15.22 9.10
N TYR A 94 -4.51 -15.15 8.79
CA TYR A 94 -3.96 -15.25 7.43
C TYR A 94 -4.49 -14.19 6.45
N ASN A 95 -5.03 -13.07 6.95
CA ASN A 95 -5.40 -11.93 6.14
C ASN A 95 -4.52 -10.72 6.46
N SER A 96 -4.06 -10.02 5.43
CA SER A 96 -3.39 -8.74 5.61
C SER A 96 -4.38 -7.70 6.15
N LEU A 97 -3.99 -6.98 7.20
CA LEU A 97 -4.82 -5.93 7.80
C LEU A 97 -4.74 -4.61 7.03
N ALA A 98 -3.68 -4.39 6.25
CA ALA A 98 -3.50 -3.16 5.50
C ALA A 98 -4.13 -3.24 4.11
N HIS A 99 -3.57 -4.03 3.22
CA HIS A 99 -4.03 -4.13 1.84
C HIS A 99 -4.13 -5.60 1.40
N PRO A 100 -5.16 -6.00 0.63
CA PRO A 100 -5.34 -7.39 0.19
C PRO A 100 -4.17 -7.95 -0.61
N TYR A 101 -3.42 -7.10 -1.31
CA TYR A 101 -2.23 -7.50 -2.08
C TYR A 101 -0.96 -7.66 -1.23
N GLY A 102 -1.04 -7.43 0.10
CA GLY A 102 0.12 -7.48 0.99
C GLY A 102 1.07 -6.31 0.80
N ALA A 103 2.29 -6.58 0.33
CA ALA A 103 3.32 -5.58 0.06
C ALA A 103 3.93 -5.74 -1.34
N ASN A 104 4.98 -4.97 -1.67
CA ASN A 104 5.68 -5.03 -2.96
C ASN A 104 4.74 -4.83 -4.17
N PHE A 105 3.90 -3.79 -4.13
CA PHE A 105 3.00 -3.47 -5.24
C PHE A 105 2.83 -1.95 -5.43
N ARG A 106 2.35 -1.60 -6.61
CA ARG A 106 1.78 -0.30 -6.95
C ARG A 106 0.41 -0.54 -7.58
N GLU A 107 -0.56 0.22 -7.12
CA GLU A 107 -1.93 0.18 -7.63
C GLU A 107 -2.35 1.58 -8.04
N SER A 108 -3.02 1.68 -9.16
CA SER A 108 -3.75 2.89 -9.55
C SER A 108 -5.18 2.50 -9.85
N LEU A 109 -6.13 3.21 -9.27
CA LEU A 109 -7.54 2.96 -9.50
C LEU A 109 -8.28 4.22 -9.91
N GLY A 110 -9.26 4.03 -10.77
CA GLY A 110 -10.22 5.04 -11.16
C GLY A 110 -11.64 4.54 -10.93
N ILE A 111 -12.47 5.33 -10.28
CA ILE A 111 -13.87 5.04 -10.05
C ILE A 111 -14.71 6.17 -10.62
N LEU A 112 -15.75 5.81 -11.37
CA LEU A 112 -16.74 6.73 -11.91
C LEU A 112 -18.11 6.26 -11.44
N ASN A 113 -18.83 7.14 -10.75
CA ASN A 113 -20.20 6.92 -10.35
C ASN A 113 -21.07 8.05 -10.92
N TYR A 114 -22.04 7.70 -11.75
CA TYR A 114 -22.95 8.66 -12.35
C TYR A 114 -24.39 8.25 -12.11
N ARG A 115 -25.20 9.19 -11.62
CA ARG A 115 -26.63 8.98 -11.39
C ARG A 115 -27.46 9.88 -12.29
N PHE A 116 -28.23 9.26 -13.14
CA PHE A 116 -29.17 9.95 -14.02
C PHE A 116 -30.59 9.40 -13.83
N LYS A 117 -31.47 10.18 -13.22
CA LYS A 117 -32.85 9.77 -12.88
C LYS A 117 -32.87 8.47 -12.06
N ARG A 118 -33.32 7.37 -12.66
CA ARG A 118 -33.35 6.02 -12.05
C ARG A 118 -32.15 5.15 -12.44
N LEU A 119 -31.30 5.64 -13.35
CA LEU A 119 -30.11 4.93 -13.79
C LEU A 119 -28.91 5.29 -12.93
N ASN A 120 -28.22 4.26 -12.41
CA ASN A 120 -26.95 4.41 -11.73
C ASN A 120 -25.86 3.66 -12.53
N ILE A 121 -24.83 4.36 -12.95
CA ILE A 121 -23.68 3.81 -13.66
C ILE A 121 -22.51 3.85 -12.70
N ASN A 122 -21.93 2.69 -12.44
CA ASN A 122 -20.72 2.55 -11.64
C ASN A 122 -19.67 1.85 -12.49
N SER A 123 -18.49 2.46 -12.61
CA SER A 123 -17.34 1.90 -13.30
C SER A 123 -16.14 1.96 -12.39
N LYS A 124 -15.35 0.88 -12.36
CA LYS A 124 -14.07 0.82 -11.63
C LYS A 124 -13.03 0.22 -12.56
N ILE A 125 -11.90 0.90 -12.69
CA ILE A 125 -10.71 0.44 -13.41
C ILE A 125 -9.60 0.36 -12.38
N VAL A 126 -8.89 -0.76 -12.36
CA VAL A 126 -7.75 -0.98 -11.47
C VAL A 126 -6.57 -1.45 -12.30
N TYR A 127 -5.44 -0.81 -12.11
CA TYR A 127 -4.16 -1.22 -12.68
C TYR A 127 -3.20 -1.54 -11.54
N ILE A 128 -2.64 -2.76 -11.53
CA ILE A 128 -1.73 -3.23 -10.49
C ILE A 128 -0.45 -3.73 -11.12
N SER A 129 0.66 -3.32 -10.51
CA SER A 129 1.99 -3.83 -10.78
C SER A 129 2.59 -4.27 -9.45
N GLY A 130 3.06 -5.49 -9.36
CA GLY A 130 3.56 -6.05 -8.10
C GLY A 130 4.69 -7.04 -8.27
N GLY A 131 5.42 -7.29 -7.20
CA GLY A 131 6.37 -8.38 -7.13
C GLY A 131 5.65 -9.73 -7.14
N GLU A 132 6.32 -10.74 -7.63
CA GLU A 132 5.84 -12.12 -7.64
C GLU A 132 6.69 -12.98 -6.71
N GLU A 133 6.06 -13.83 -5.92
CA GLU A 133 6.78 -14.83 -5.13
C GLU A 133 7.24 -15.96 -6.04
N VAL A 134 8.56 -16.14 -6.13
CA VAL A 134 9.18 -17.09 -7.07
C VAL A 134 9.18 -18.51 -6.48
N SER A 135 9.15 -18.64 -5.16
CA SER A 135 9.28 -19.92 -4.46
C SER A 135 8.64 -19.86 -3.07
N ASP A 136 8.21 -21.00 -2.56
CA ASP A 136 7.69 -21.10 -1.19
C ASP A 136 8.77 -20.84 -0.12
N SER A 137 10.03 -21.13 -0.44
CA SER A 137 11.17 -21.00 0.48
C SER A 137 11.85 -19.63 0.44
N THR A 138 11.45 -18.75 -0.48
CA THR A 138 12.05 -17.42 -0.64
C THR A 138 10.98 -16.35 -0.64
N SER A 139 11.34 -15.12 -0.24
CA SER A 139 10.43 -14.00 -0.21
C SER A 139 10.89 -12.86 -1.11
N SER A 140 9.99 -12.39 -1.96
CA SER A 140 10.11 -11.14 -2.73
C SER A 140 9.61 -9.93 -1.94
N GLY A 141 9.08 -10.17 -0.74
CA GLY A 141 8.48 -9.16 0.12
C GLY A 141 7.05 -8.78 -0.26
N LYS A 142 6.36 -9.60 -1.06
CA LYS A 142 4.93 -9.46 -1.36
C LYS A 142 4.08 -10.12 -0.28
N ASP A 143 4.40 -11.36 0.05
CA ASP A 143 3.72 -12.12 1.08
C ASP A 143 4.21 -11.68 2.46
N ILE A 144 3.36 -10.96 3.19
CA ILE A 144 3.67 -10.43 4.52
C ILE A 144 3.80 -11.53 5.58
N PHE A 145 3.32 -12.76 5.30
CA PHE A 145 3.39 -13.90 6.21
C PHE A 145 4.73 -14.65 6.11
N LYS A 146 5.54 -14.34 5.08
CA LYS A 146 6.91 -14.83 4.97
C LYS A 146 7.89 -13.93 5.74
N SER A 147 8.89 -14.56 6.36
CA SER A 147 9.96 -13.84 7.04
C SER A 147 10.80 -13.03 6.04
N TYR A 148 11.16 -11.81 6.39
CA TYR A 148 12.12 -11.05 5.59
C TYR A 148 13.56 -11.63 5.63
N ASN A 149 13.83 -12.60 6.51
CA ASN A 149 15.09 -13.34 6.49
C ASN A 149 15.22 -14.24 5.26
N ASP A 150 14.09 -14.67 4.68
CA ASP A 150 14.02 -15.51 3.48
C ASP A 150 14.13 -14.69 2.18
N ARG A 151 14.56 -13.43 2.26
CA ARG A 151 14.67 -12.52 1.12
C ARG A 151 15.72 -12.97 0.11
N THR A 152 15.44 -12.73 -1.16
CA THR A 152 16.32 -13.07 -2.28
C THR A 152 17.28 -11.95 -2.68
N TYR A 153 17.10 -10.72 -2.15
CA TYR A 153 17.90 -9.55 -2.53
C TYR A 153 18.11 -8.59 -1.35
N GLN A 154 19.21 -7.85 -1.39
CA GLN A 154 19.56 -6.85 -0.37
C GLN A 154 19.15 -5.43 -0.80
N ASN A 155 19.30 -5.11 -2.09
CA ASN A 155 19.03 -3.80 -2.65
C ASN A 155 18.19 -3.92 -3.92
N GLY A 156 17.32 -2.93 -4.11
CA GLY A 156 16.36 -2.93 -5.21
C GLY A 156 15.18 -3.88 -4.98
N TYR A 157 14.21 -3.81 -5.84
CA TYR A 157 13.08 -4.73 -5.88
C TYR A 157 12.63 -4.89 -7.33
N LYS A 158 12.24 -6.11 -7.67
CA LYS A 158 11.67 -6.39 -8.97
C LYS A 158 10.17 -6.30 -8.87
N LEU A 159 9.57 -5.44 -9.68
CA LEU A 159 8.15 -5.45 -9.97
C LEU A 159 7.98 -6.24 -11.27
N SER A 160 7.28 -7.34 -11.24
CA SER A 160 6.75 -7.96 -12.44
C SER A 160 5.41 -7.31 -12.78
N LEU A 161 5.19 -7.06 -14.08
CA LEU A 161 3.91 -6.54 -14.55
C LEU A 161 2.90 -7.69 -14.53
N ILE A 162 1.94 -7.62 -13.62
CA ILE A 162 0.73 -8.45 -13.67
C ILE A 162 -0.35 -7.57 -14.28
N HIS A 163 -0.72 -7.84 -15.53
CA HIS A 163 -1.91 -7.27 -16.14
C HIS A 163 -3.12 -8.11 -15.69
N ILE A 164 -4.00 -7.49 -14.93
CA ILE A 164 -5.33 -8.02 -14.61
C ILE A 164 -6.37 -7.17 -15.35
#